data_553fd4af456c1a37fb177958d9763615
#
_entry.id   553fd4af456c1a37fb177958d9763615
#
_cell.length_a   1.000
_cell.length_b   1.000
_cell.length_c   1.000
_cell.angle_alpha   90.00
_cell.angle_beta   90.00
_cell.angle_gamma   90.00
#
_symmetry.space_group_name_H-M   'P 1'
#
loop_
_entity.id
_entity.type
_entity.pdbx_description
1 polymer ?
#
loop_
_entity_poly.entity_id
_entity_poly.type
_entity_poly.pdbx_seq_one_letter_code
_entity_poly.pdbx_strand_id
1 'polypeptide(L)'
;MREYPLEKNMPSINYIINNWPRSKPILKKFVLSKHSAPDLLNICQLCLKELKVFREKQINTILSRVSKICLINKTFNTYHNSHHFKAVIVTSCIIAKNTQLSNRDKVLLVIISLCHDIGHQGRRIISKPFYQEELSYHLFRRLFYKMFFKKKSFKEF
;
A
#
# COMPACT_ATOMS: atom_id res chain seq x y z
N MET A 1 2.36 -22.00 -13.47
CA MET A 1 2.08 -20.78 -12.70
C MET A 1 1.14 -21.19 -11.56
N ARG A 2 1.57 -21.07 -10.30
CA ARG A 2 0.66 -21.29 -9.16
C ARG A 2 -0.25 -20.08 -9.12
N GLU A 3 -1.53 -20.28 -9.39
CA GLU A 3 -2.56 -19.27 -9.12
C GLU A 3 -2.55 -19.03 -7.61
N TYR A 4 -1.98 -17.89 -7.20
CA TYR A 4 -2.16 -17.42 -5.83
C TYR A 4 -3.65 -17.16 -5.64
N PRO A 5 -4.26 -17.72 -4.56
CA PRO A 5 -5.64 -17.40 -4.28
C PRO A 5 -5.75 -15.88 -4.15
N LEU A 6 -6.41 -15.29 -5.13
CA LEU A 6 -6.80 -13.89 -5.08
C LEU A 6 -7.34 -13.62 -3.68
N GLU A 7 -7.01 -12.47 -3.10
CA GLU A 7 -7.62 -12.02 -1.84
C GLU A 7 -9.11 -11.75 -2.06
N LYS A 8 -9.84 -12.77 -2.51
CA LYS A 8 -11.29 -12.76 -2.79
C LYS A 8 -12.12 -12.38 -1.57
N ASN A 9 -11.49 -12.35 -0.40
CA ASN A 9 -12.18 -12.20 0.89
C ASN A 9 -11.93 -10.84 1.56
N MET A 10 -11.44 -9.84 0.83
CA MET A 10 -11.43 -8.49 1.39
C MET A 10 -12.88 -8.03 1.63
N PRO A 11 -13.29 -7.76 2.88
CA PRO A 11 -14.63 -7.29 3.15
C PRO A 11 -14.84 -5.93 2.48
N SER A 12 -16.06 -5.70 1.96
CA SER A 12 -16.40 -4.39 1.42
C SER A 12 -16.18 -3.31 2.46
N ILE A 13 -15.49 -2.25 2.08
CA ILE A 13 -15.21 -1.11 2.97
C ILE A 13 -16.53 -0.44 3.38
N ASN A 14 -17.52 -0.34 2.47
CA ASN A 14 -18.84 0.17 2.80
C ASN A 14 -19.53 -0.69 3.88
N TYR A 15 -19.42 -2.02 3.76
CA TYR A 15 -19.98 -2.91 4.78
C TYR A 15 -19.33 -2.67 6.14
N ILE A 16 -18.00 -2.56 6.19
CA ILE A 16 -17.26 -2.31 7.43
C ILE A 16 -17.71 -1.00 8.07
N ILE A 17 -17.81 0.08 7.30
CA ILE A 17 -18.19 1.41 7.80
C ILE A 17 -19.64 1.39 8.30
N ASN A 18 -20.59 0.91 7.49
CA ASN A 18 -22.02 0.98 7.81
C ASN A 18 -22.43 0.08 8.98
N ASN A 19 -21.62 -0.92 9.32
CA ASN A 19 -21.88 -1.86 10.40
C ASN A 19 -20.92 -1.70 11.59
N TRP A 20 -20.19 -0.60 11.67
CA TRP A 20 -19.31 -0.34 12.80
C TRP A 20 -20.12 -0.07 14.08
N PRO A 21 -19.75 -0.64 15.24
CA PRO A 21 -18.54 -1.47 15.53
C PRO A 21 -18.71 -2.98 15.31
N ARG A 22 -19.90 -3.47 14.90
CA ARG A 22 -20.19 -4.90 14.73
C ARG A 22 -19.28 -5.57 13.68
N SER A 23 -18.83 -4.82 12.69
CA SER A 23 -17.92 -5.29 11.63
C SER A 23 -16.45 -5.37 12.06
N LYS A 24 -16.08 -4.83 13.24
CA LYS A 24 -14.70 -4.84 13.76
C LYS A 24 -14.05 -6.23 13.78
N PRO A 25 -14.73 -7.33 14.20
CA PRO A 25 -14.14 -8.67 14.17
C PRO A 25 -13.80 -9.14 12.75
N ILE A 26 -14.65 -8.81 11.76
CA ILE A 26 -14.44 -9.16 10.35
C ILE A 26 -13.20 -8.47 9.80
N LEU A 27 -13.10 -7.15 10.02
CA LEU A 27 -11.92 -6.38 9.63
C LEU A 27 -10.66 -6.92 10.31
N LYS A 28 -10.71 -7.16 11.63
CA LYS A 28 -9.60 -7.71 12.39
C LYS A 28 -9.15 -9.07 11.85
N LYS A 29 -10.08 -9.97 11.56
CA LYS A 29 -9.78 -11.28 10.96
C LYS A 29 -9.07 -11.14 9.63
N PHE A 30 -9.55 -10.26 8.75
CA PHE A 30 -8.94 -10.01 7.43
C PHE A 30 -7.52 -9.43 7.58
N VAL A 31 -7.37 -8.36 8.36
CA VAL A 31 -6.09 -7.66 8.55
C VAL A 31 -5.03 -8.55 9.19
N LEU A 32 -5.41 -9.34 10.21
CA LEU A 32 -4.50 -10.20 10.95
C LEU A 32 -4.28 -11.59 10.30
N SER A 33 -4.99 -11.92 9.23
CA SER A 33 -4.79 -13.16 8.51
C SER A 33 -3.36 -13.27 7.97
N LYS A 34 -2.65 -14.33 8.37
CA LYS A 34 -1.26 -14.63 7.99
C LYS A 34 -1.12 -15.93 7.19
N HIS A 35 -2.22 -16.47 6.67
CA HIS A 35 -2.22 -17.78 5.99
C HIS A 35 -1.40 -17.79 4.70
N SER A 36 -1.23 -16.64 4.06
CA SER A 36 -0.41 -16.49 2.85
C SER A 36 0.18 -15.09 2.79
N ALA A 37 1.24 -14.91 2.01
CA ALA A 37 1.75 -13.57 1.71
C ALA A 37 0.66 -12.76 0.99
N PRO A 38 0.32 -11.55 1.45
CA PRO A 38 -0.73 -10.74 0.84
C PRO A 38 -0.32 -10.25 -0.55
N ASP A 39 -1.25 -10.29 -1.49
CA ASP A 39 -1.11 -9.62 -2.79
C ASP A 39 -1.37 -8.12 -2.62
N LEU A 40 -0.31 -7.37 -2.29
CA LEU A 40 -0.39 -5.93 -2.04
C LEU A 40 -0.89 -5.15 -3.25
N LEU A 41 -0.57 -5.59 -4.49
CA LEU A 41 -1.07 -4.96 -5.70
C LEU A 41 -2.59 -5.09 -5.80
N ASN A 42 -3.10 -6.30 -5.61
CA ASN A 42 -4.54 -6.55 -5.65
C ASN A 42 -5.27 -5.79 -4.55
N ILE A 43 -4.72 -5.75 -3.33
CA ILE A 43 -5.31 -4.99 -2.22
C ILE A 43 -5.41 -3.51 -2.56
N CYS A 44 -4.34 -2.89 -3.09
CA CYS A 44 -4.39 -1.49 -3.52
C CYS A 44 -5.44 -1.26 -4.60
N GLN A 45 -5.56 -2.18 -5.57
CA GLN A 45 -6.55 -2.10 -6.64
C GLN A 45 -7.98 -2.21 -6.12
N LEU A 46 -8.23 -3.10 -5.15
CA LEU A 46 -9.52 -3.22 -4.48
C LEU A 46 -9.85 -1.95 -3.69
N CYS A 47 -8.88 -1.39 -2.96
CA CYS A 47 -9.06 -0.13 -2.25
C CYS A 47 -9.42 1.03 -3.18
N LEU A 48 -8.73 1.19 -4.31
CA LEU A 48 -9.06 2.21 -5.31
C LEU A 48 -10.46 2.02 -5.90
N LYS A 49 -10.87 0.77 -6.14
CA LYS A 49 -12.23 0.44 -6.59
C LYS A 49 -13.28 0.83 -5.54
N GLU A 50 -13.07 0.50 -4.26
CA GLU A 50 -13.95 0.87 -3.14
C GLU A 50 -14.05 2.41 -2.97
N LEU A 51 -12.95 3.12 -3.22
CA LEU A 51 -12.90 4.59 -3.19
C LEU A 51 -13.52 5.24 -4.45
N LYS A 52 -13.98 4.44 -5.43
CA LYS A 52 -14.53 4.88 -6.72
C LYS A 52 -13.56 5.76 -7.52
N VAL A 53 -12.27 5.46 -7.44
CA VAL A 53 -11.24 6.18 -8.20
C VAL A 53 -10.93 5.41 -9.47
N PHE A 54 -10.89 6.11 -10.61
CA PHE A 54 -10.53 5.52 -11.90
C PHE A 54 -9.07 5.07 -11.93
N ARG A 55 -8.84 3.90 -12.52
CA ARG A 55 -7.51 3.28 -12.62
C ARG A 55 -6.77 3.81 -13.85
N GLU A 56 -5.96 4.81 -13.68
CA GLU A 56 -5.03 5.21 -14.73
C GLU A 56 -3.90 4.18 -14.89
N LYS A 57 -3.47 3.95 -16.14
CA LYS A 57 -2.37 3.02 -16.46
C LYS A 57 -1.09 3.34 -15.68
N GLN A 58 -0.82 4.63 -15.46
CA GLN A 58 0.35 5.09 -14.70
C GLN A 58 0.28 4.68 -13.23
N ILE A 59 -0.89 4.82 -12.59
CA ILE A 59 -1.11 4.41 -11.19
C ILE A 59 -0.86 2.91 -11.04
N ASN A 60 -1.43 2.09 -11.93
CA ASN A 60 -1.21 0.64 -11.90
C ASN A 60 0.27 0.27 -12.08
N THR A 61 1.02 1.02 -12.90
CA THR A 61 2.45 0.82 -13.08
C THR A 61 3.23 1.12 -11.79
N ILE A 62 2.88 2.21 -11.09
CA ILE A 62 3.48 2.56 -9.80
C ILE A 62 3.19 1.45 -8.78
N LEU A 63 1.92 1.12 -8.58
CA LEU A 63 1.50 0.12 -7.61
C LEU A 63 2.16 -1.24 -7.86
N SER A 64 2.22 -1.68 -9.11
CA SER A 64 2.87 -2.94 -9.47
C SER A 64 4.37 -2.98 -9.16
N ARG A 65 5.09 -1.88 -9.39
CA ARG A 65 6.52 -1.81 -9.09
C ARG A 65 6.80 -1.72 -7.60
N VAL A 66 6.05 -0.89 -6.90
CA VAL A 66 6.23 -0.69 -5.46
C VAL A 66 5.85 -1.94 -4.68
N SER A 67 4.73 -2.59 -5.01
CA SER A 67 4.31 -3.84 -4.34
C SER A 67 5.36 -4.94 -4.46
N LYS A 68 6.03 -5.07 -5.61
CA LYS A 68 7.14 -6.01 -5.79
C LYS A 68 8.31 -5.71 -4.87
N ILE A 69 8.66 -4.43 -4.70
CA ILE A 69 9.75 -4.01 -3.80
C ILE A 69 9.39 -4.30 -2.34
N CYS A 70 8.16 -4.03 -1.93
CA CYS A 70 7.68 -4.34 -0.58
C CYS A 70 7.71 -5.84 -0.27
N LEU A 71 7.51 -6.70 -1.28
CA LEU A 71 7.60 -8.15 -1.12
C LEU A 71 9.05 -8.66 -1.03
N ILE A 72 9.99 -7.99 -1.72
CA ILE A 72 11.41 -8.36 -1.74
C ILE A 72 12.10 -7.91 -0.46
N ASN A 73 11.71 -6.78 0.10
CA ASN A 73 12.19 -6.29 1.40
C ASN A 73 11.70 -7.22 2.52
N LYS A 74 12.28 -8.41 2.59
CA LYS A 74 12.20 -9.29 3.76
C LYS A 74 12.99 -8.63 4.88
N THR A 75 12.38 -7.65 5.53
CA THR A 75 12.96 -7.12 6.75
C THR A 75 12.98 -8.26 7.76
N PHE A 76 14.09 -8.44 8.46
CA PHE A 76 14.22 -9.37 9.60
C PHE A 76 13.27 -8.98 10.75
N ASN A 77 12.49 -7.93 10.57
CA ASN A 77 11.53 -7.44 11.53
C ASN A 77 10.19 -8.14 11.33
N THR A 78 9.71 -8.79 12.37
CA THR A 78 8.42 -9.47 12.41
C THR A 78 7.23 -8.50 12.25
N TYR A 79 7.41 -7.21 12.51
CA TYR A 79 6.36 -6.19 12.44
C TYR A 79 6.25 -5.56 11.05
N HIS A 80 7.35 -5.03 10.48
CA HIS A 80 7.36 -4.35 9.18
C HIS A 80 7.43 -5.34 8.01
N ASN A 81 6.38 -6.12 7.83
CA ASN A 81 6.25 -7.15 6.80
C ASN A 81 5.05 -6.88 5.88
N SER A 82 4.84 -7.73 4.88
CA SER A 82 3.74 -7.58 3.94
C SER A 82 2.34 -7.54 4.59
N HIS A 83 2.16 -8.16 5.75
CA HIS A 83 0.89 -8.10 6.50
C HIS A 83 0.68 -6.74 7.16
N HIS A 84 1.76 -6.09 7.63
CA HIS A 84 1.71 -4.71 8.11
C HIS A 84 1.29 -3.76 6.98
N PHE A 85 1.92 -3.86 5.80
CA PHE A 85 1.49 -3.07 4.63
C PHE A 85 0.02 -3.28 4.29
N LYS A 86 -0.47 -4.54 4.29
CA LYS A 86 -1.89 -4.84 4.10
C LYS A 86 -2.76 -4.08 5.11
N ALA A 87 -2.40 -4.16 6.39
CA ALA A 87 -3.16 -3.50 7.46
C ALA A 87 -3.23 -1.99 7.24
N VAL A 88 -2.11 -1.35 6.96
CA VAL A 88 -2.05 0.11 6.75
C VAL A 88 -2.85 0.54 5.52
N ILE A 89 -2.71 -0.15 4.37
CA ILE A 89 -3.46 0.17 3.14
C ILE A 89 -4.96 0.10 3.38
N VAL A 90 -5.45 -0.99 4.00
CA VAL A 90 -6.88 -1.18 4.25
C VAL A 90 -7.43 -0.16 5.23
N THR A 91 -6.70 0.12 6.32
CA THR A 91 -7.10 1.13 7.31
C THR A 91 -7.15 2.53 6.69
N SER A 92 -6.13 2.89 5.90
CA SER A 92 -6.10 4.16 5.17
C SER A 92 -7.28 4.29 4.19
N CYS A 93 -7.66 3.20 3.52
CA CYS A 93 -8.83 3.18 2.65
C CYS A 93 -10.14 3.45 3.43
N ILE A 94 -10.30 2.86 4.62
CA ILE A 94 -11.46 3.12 5.49
C ILE A 94 -11.50 4.60 5.90
N ILE A 95 -10.35 5.17 6.29
CA ILE A 95 -10.25 6.60 6.64
C ILE A 95 -10.62 7.46 5.43
N ALA A 96 -10.02 7.19 4.26
CA ALA A 96 -10.30 7.93 3.03
C ALA A 96 -11.76 7.90 2.59
N LYS A 97 -12.46 6.80 2.89
CA LYS A 97 -13.88 6.65 2.56
C LYS A 97 -14.78 7.50 3.45
N ASN A 98 -14.35 7.74 4.69
CA ASN A 98 -15.08 8.55 5.68
C ASN A 98 -14.68 10.05 5.65
N THR A 99 -13.78 10.42 4.74
CA THR A 99 -13.31 11.80 4.60
C THR A 99 -13.63 12.35 3.22
N GLN A 100 -13.76 13.67 3.13
CA GLN A 100 -14.03 14.37 1.85
C GLN A 100 -12.73 14.62 1.07
N LEU A 101 -11.96 13.56 0.80
CA LEU A 101 -10.75 13.68 0.00
C LEU A 101 -11.06 13.77 -1.50
N SER A 102 -10.27 14.55 -2.22
CA SER A 102 -10.30 14.53 -3.69
C SER A 102 -9.87 13.15 -4.24
N ASN A 103 -10.23 12.84 -5.49
CA ASN A 103 -9.80 11.58 -6.10
C ASN A 103 -8.27 11.48 -6.18
N ARG A 104 -7.58 12.59 -6.41
CA ARG A 104 -6.11 12.67 -6.39
C ARG A 104 -5.57 12.29 -5.01
N ASP A 105 -6.13 12.85 -3.94
CA ASP A 105 -5.64 12.60 -2.57
C ASP A 105 -5.93 11.16 -2.14
N LYS A 106 -7.05 10.58 -2.56
CA LYS A 106 -7.36 9.15 -2.34
C LYS A 106 -6.30 8.25 -2.98
N VAL A 107 -5.90 8.55 -4.23
CA VAL A 107 -4.83 7.80 -4.92
C VAL A 107 -3.50 7.96 -4.19
N LEU A 108 -3.15 9.20 -3.83
CA LEU A 108 -1.91 9.48 -3.10
C LEU A 108 -1.89 8.75 -1.76
N LEU A 109 -2.99 8.73 -1.03
CA LEU A 109 -3.07 8.03 0.25
C LEU A 109 -2.83 6.52 0.10
N VAL A 110 -3.39 5.87 -0.92
CA VAL A 110 -3.13 4.45 -1.20
C VAL A 110 -1.65 4.21 -1.56
N ILE A 111 -1.06 5.09 -2.39
CA ILE A 111 0.36 4.98 -2.76
C ILE A 111 1.25 5.20 -1.54
N ILE A 112 0.99 6.23 -0.73
CA ILE A 112 1.77 6.53 0.48
C ILE A 112 1.65 5.37 1.47
N SER A 113 0.46 4.81 1.67
CA SER A 113 0.25 3.65 2.55
C SER A 113 1.03 2.42 2.10
N LEU A 114 1.22 2.23 0.78
CA LEU A 114 2.07 1.16 0.25
C LEU A 114 3.57 1.46 0.42
N CYS A 115 3.95 2.75 0.49
CA CYS A 115 5.35 3.18 0.45
C CYS A 115 5.93 3.55 1.81
N HIS A 116 5.10 3.74 2.86
CA HIS A 116 5.51 4.38 4.11
C HIS A 116 6.71 3.74 4.79
N ASP A 117 6.86 2.42 4.67
CA ASP A 117 7.93 1.64 5.29
C ASP A 117 8.85 0.96 4.27
N ILE A 118 8.93 1.44 3.03
CA ILE A 118 9.87 0.91 2.04
C ILE A 118 11.30 1.10 2.56
N GLY A 119 12.02 -0.03 2.74
CA GLY A 119 13.40 -0.01 3.22
C GLY A 119 13.54 0.16 4.74
N HIS A 120 12.44 0.15 5.49
CA HIS A 120 12.47 0.17 6.94
C HIS A 120 13.27 -1.03 7.48
N GLN A 121 14.36 -0.76 8.20
CA GLN A 121 15.29 -1.80 8.67
C GLN A 121 14.82 -2.53 9.94
N GLY A 122 13.67 -2.14 10.50
CA GLY A 122 13.13 -2.72 11.71
C GLY A 122 13.90 -2.38 13.00
N ARG A 123 14.85 -1.47 12.92
CA ARG A 123 15.67 -1.03 14.06
C ARG A 123 15.36 0.40 14.39
N ARG A 124 15.16 0.71 15.68
CA ARG A 124 15.07 2.08 16.15
C ARG A 124 16.48 2.68 16.22
N ILE A 125 16.71 3.78 15.51
CA ILE A 125 17.96 4.55 15.58
C ILE A 125 17.70 5.73 16.48
N ILE A 126 18.14 5.62 17.75
CA ILE A 126 17.86 6.61 18.79
C ILE A 126 18.49 7.97 18.46
N SER A 127 19.66 7.98 17.82
CA SER A 127 20.40 9.20 17.46
C SER A 127 19.82 9.97 16.27
N LYS A 128 18.87 9.41 15.53
CA LYS A 128 18.27 10.04 14.36
C LYS A 128 16.75 9.79 14.35
N PRO A 129 15.96 10.62 15.04
CA PRO A 129 14.52 10.57 14.96
C PRO A 129 14.07 10.68 13.48
N PHE A 130 13.05 9.93 13.10
CA PHE A 130 12.49 9.89 11.73
C PHE A 130 13.43 9.37 10.61
N TYR A 131 14.58 8.78 10.96
CA TYR A 131 15.52 8.25 9.96
C TYR A 131 14.88 7.22 9.03
N GLN A 132 14.00 6.37 9.54
CA GLN A 132 13.36 5.31 8.75
C GLN A 132 12.34 5.89 7.77
N GLU A 133 11.63 6.91 8.20
CA GLU A 133 10.67 7.66 7.38
C GLU A 133 11.39 8.43 6.28
N GLU A 134 12.51 9.08 6.61
CA GLU A 134 13.37 9.74 5.61
C GLU A 134 13.92 8.74 4.59
N LEU A 135 14.37 7.57 5.03
CA LEU A 135 14.85 6.51 4.14
C LEU A 135 13.73 6.06 3.20
N SER A 136 12.53 5.82 3.72
CA SER A 136 11.36 5.45 2.91
C SER A 136 11.01 6.54 1.91
N TYR A 137 11.04 7.81 2.31
CA TYR A 137 10.82 8.95 1.43
C TYR A 137 11.85 9.02 0.30
N HIS A 138 13.14 8.90 0.60
CA HIS A 138 14.21 8.95 -0.41
C HIS A 138 14.14 7.78 -1.39
N LEU A 139 13.84 6.57 -0.90
CA LEU A 139 13.66 5.39 -1.75
C LEU A 139 12.45 5.56 -2.66
N PHE A 140 11.31 6.02 -2.13
CA PHE A 140 10.13 6.30 -2.93
C PHE A 140 10.40 7.38 -3.99
N ARG A 141 11.00 8.51 -3.61
CA ARG A 141 11.37 9.60 -4.52
C ARG A 141 12.26 9.11 -5.65
N ARG A 142 13.29 8.30 -5.35
CA ARG A 142 14.19 7.71 -6.35
C ARG A 142 13.46 6.76 -7.31
N LEU A 143 12.55 5.95 -6.80
CA LEU A 143 11.73 5.05 -7.61
C LEU A 143 10.79 5.83 -8.53
N PHE A 144 10.11 6.83 -7.96
CA PHE A 144 9.19 7.70 -8.67
C PHE A 144 9.91 8.47 -9.79
N TYR A 145 11.06 9.09 -9.49
CA TYR A 145 11.87 9.78 -10.47
C TYR A 145 12.29 8.88 -11.63
N LYS A 146 12.80 7.67 -11.36
CA LYS A 146 13.16 6.71 -12.39
C LYS A 146 11.98 6.28 -13.26
N MET A 147 10.77 6.24 -12.71
CA MET A 147 9.57 5.83 -13.45
C MET A 147 9.05 6.91 -14.40
N PHE A 148 9.14 8.17 -14.01
CA PHE A 148 8.49 9.27 -14.75
C PHE A 148 9.45 10.12 -15.56
N PHE A 149 10.68 10.29 -15.12
CA PHE A 149 11.62 11.23 -15.75
C PHE A 149 12.67 10.55 -16.65
N LYS A 150 13.10 9.33 -16.37
CA LYS A 150 14.03 8.62 -17.27
C LYS A 150 13.46 8.27 -18.65
N LYS A 151 12.14 8.22 -18.82
CA LYS A 151 11.52 7.94 -20.12
C LYS A 151 11.49 9.16 -21.07
N LYS A 152 11.66 10.38 -20.58
CA LYS A 152 11.66 11.58 -21.43
C LYS A 152 12.99 11.83 -22.13
N SER A 153 14.12 11.31 -21.63
CA SER A 153 15.44 11.55 -22.21
C SER A 153 15.82 10.63 -23.39
N PHE A 154 14.96 9.69 -23.77
CA PHE A 154 15.24 8.77 -24.88
C PHE A 154 14.47 9.06 -26.18
N LYS A 155 13.74 10.18 -26.25
CA LYS A 155 13.00 10.57 -27.47
C LYS A 155 13.43 11.88 -28.10
N GLU A 156 14.53 12.46 -27.65
CA GLU A 156 15.09 13.68 -28.24
C GLU A 156 16.57 13.47 -28.67
N PHE A 157 16.83 12.36 -29.38
CA PHE A 157 18.01 12.23 -30.25
C PHE A 157 17.65 11.37 -31.46
#